data_d4d3fb475d0d8e1da64c060a87a771c3
#
_entry.id   d4d3fb475d0d8e1da64c060a87a771c3
#
_cell.length_a   1.000
_cell.length_b   1.000
_cell.length_c   1.000
_cell.angle_alpha   90.00
_cell.angle_beta   90.00
_cell.angle_gamma   90.00
#
_symmetry.space_group_name_H-M   'P 1'
#
loop_
_entity.id
_entity.type
_entity.pdbx_description
1 polymer ?
#
loop_
_entity_poly.entity_id
_entity_poly.type
_entity_poly.pdbx_seq_one_letter_code
_entity_poly.pdbx_strand_id
1 'polypeptide(L)'
;GKPLDPREIVLRSGEVMAATGTPQVSPPLGTVPDITVSANSFFERITPEEIWACTSCKACDEICPVNIEILDKILDMRRYLSLMESNFPTELGGAYMNMENQGNPWGMSNATRGDWSKKVEGIEIVEPGDAFDHEYLYWVGCAGSFDDKNQKVSEAMAKLMRRAGLDFAILGANEMCTGDPARRSGNEYIFQMLA
;
A
#
# COMPACT_ATOMS: atom_id res chain seq x y z
N GLY A 1 14.25 -13.16 15.18
CA GLY A 1 14.25 -12.01 14.27
C GLY A 1 13.25 -12.22 13.14
N LYS A 2 13.00 -11.21 12.32
CA LYS A 2 12.20 -11.38 11.09
C LYS A 2 12.98 -12.21 10.07
N PRO A 3 12.33 -13.03 9.23
CA PRO A 3 13.00 -13.86 8.23
C PRO A 3 13.66 -13.05 7.11
N LEU A 4 13.21 -11.82 6.85
CA LEU A 4 13.71 -10.96 5.78
C LEU A 4 15.13 -10.43 6.08
N ASP A 5 16.05 -10.71 5.16
CA ASP A 5 17.34 -10.01 5.03
C ASP A 5 17.40 -9.32 3.64
N PRO A 6 17.35 -7.98 3.58
CA PRO A 6 17.36 -7.26 2.31
C PRO A 6 18.59 -7.52 1.44
N ARG A 7 19.77 -7.75 2.06
CA ARG A 7 20.99 -8.10 1.34
C ARG A 7 20.84 -9.45 0.64
N GLU A 8 20.30 -10.46 1.35
CA GLU A 8 20.10 -11.79 0.78
C GLU A 8 19.10 -11.78 -0.38
N ILE A 9 18.07 -10.94 -0.35
CA ILE A 9 17.15 -10.75 -1.48
C ILE A 9 17.94 -10.38 -2.75
N VAL A 10 18.85 -9.41 -2.66
CA VAL A 10 19.66 -8.96 -3.81
C VAL A 10 20.60 -10.06 -4.29
N LEU A 11 21.31 -10.72 -3.37
CA LEU A 11 22.28 -11.77 -3.72
C LEU A 11 21.59 -12.96 -4.40
N ARG A 12 20.51 -13.47 -3.81
CA ARG A 12 19.76 -14.61 -4.36
C ARG A 12 19.07 -14.28 -5.68
N SER A 13 18.61 -13.04 -5.86
CA SER A 13 18.12 -12.57 -7.16
C SER A 13 19.21 -12.64 -8.23
N GLY A 14 20.42 -12.17 -7.91
CA GLY A 14 21.57 -12.27 -8.80
C GLY A 14 21.96 -13.73 -9.12
N GLU A 15 21.92 -14.62 -8.16
CA GLU A 15 22.18 -16.05 -8.36
C GLU A 15 21.14 -16.70 -9.30
N VAL A 16 19.86 -16.38 -9.14
CA VAL A 16 18.81 -16.86 -10.03
C VAL A 16 19.04 -16.35 -11.46
N MET A 17 19.32 -15.07 -11.62
CA MET A 17 19.65 -14.49 -12.93
C MET A 17 20.88 -15.15 -13.58
N ALA A 18 21.92 -15.43 -12.80
CA ALA A 18 23.12 -16.10 -13.30
C ALA A 18 22.83 -17.56 -13.70
N ALA A 19 21.99 -18.27 -12.95
CA ALA A 19 21.63 -19.67 -13.22
C ALA A 19 20.69 -19.84 -14.41
N THR A 20 19.77 -18.88 -14.62
CA THR A 20 18.82 -18.92 -15.75
C THR A 20 19.41 -18.37 -17.05
N GLY A 21 20.62 -17.82 -17.00
CA GLY A 21 21.23 -17.08 -18.11
C GLY A 21 20.56 -15.69 -18.26
N THR A 22 21.37 -14.64 -18.31
CA THR A 22 20.84 -13.34 -18.72
C THR A 22 20.27 -13.48 -20.12
N PRO A 23 19.05 -13.01 -20.42
CA PRO A 23 18.60 -12.90 -21.79
C PRO A 23 19.61 -12.04 -22.53
N GLN A 24 20.52 -12.67 -23.26
CA GLN A 24 21.43 -11.96 -24.14
C GLN A 24 20.60 -11.44 -25.30
N VAL A 25 20.42 -10.12 -25.31
CA VAL A 25 19.76 -9.37 -26.38
C VAL A 25 18.23 -9.55 -26.40
N SER A 26 17.55 -8.44 -26.56
CA SER A 26 16.10 -8.41 -26.80
C SER A 26 15.72 -9.51 -27.80
N PRO A 27 14.80 -10.41 -27.47
CA PRO A 27 14.38 -11.45 -28.41
C PRO A 27 13.92 -10.77 -29.70
N PRO A 28 14.13 -11.39 -30.86
CA PRO A 28 13.62 -10.84 -32.11
C PRO A 28 12.16 -10.51 -32.00
N LEU A 29 11.74 -9.39 -32.58
CA LEU A 29 10.36 -8.91 -32.55
C LEU A 29 9.40 -10.07 -32.92
N GLY A 30 8.53 -10.47 -32.00
CA GLY A 30 7.57 -11.59 -32.20
C GLY A 30 7.90 -12.88 -31.45
N THR A 31 9.04 -13.01 -30.77
CA THR A 31 9.30 -14.14 -29.86
C THR A 31 8.81 -13.80 -28.47
N VAL A 32 7.87 -14.56 -27.96
CA VAL A 32 7.47 -14.50 -26.52
C VAL A 32 8.61 -15.17 -25.74
N PRO A 33 9.26 -14.46 -24.79
CA PRO A 33 10.27 -15.11 -23.94
C PRO A 33 9.59 -16.26 -23.19
N ASP A 34 10.25 -17.41 -23.13
CA ASP A 34 9.79 -18.54 -22.32
C ASP A 34 9.94 -18.20 -20.84
N ILE A 35 8.89 -17.65 -20.27
CA ILE A 35 8.83 -17.20 -18.86
C ILE A 35 8.65 -18.40 -17.92
N THR A 36 8.42 -19.61 -18.45
CA THR A 36 8.05 -20.78 -17.62
C THR A 36 9.21 -21.33 -16.80
N VAL A 37 10.46 -21.04 -17.18
CA VAL A 37 11.66 -21.58 -16.51
C VAL A 37 12.11 -20.74 -15.31
N SER A 38 11.72 -19.45 -15.19
CA SER A 38 12.32 -18.54 -14.20
C SER A 38 11.53 -18.37 -12.91
N ALA A 39 10.21 -18.46 -12.93
CA ALA A 39 9.39 -18.14 -11.78
C ALA A 39 9.50 -19.17 -10.64
N ASN A 40 9.47 -20.45 -10.95
CA ASN A 40 9.54 -21.50 -9.92
C ASN A 40 10.90 -21.52 -9.21
N SER A 41 12.00 -21.32 -9.94
CA SER A 41 13.33 -21.30 -9.33
C SER A 41 13.59 -20.05 -8.47
N PHE A 42 12.88 -18.96 -8.72
CA PHE A 42 13.03 -17.71 -7.97
C PHE A 42 12.47 -17.85 -6.55
N PHE A 43 11.22 -18.30 -6.41
CA PHE A 43 10.57 -18.46 -5.11
C PHE A 43 11.00 -19.71 -4.33
N GLU A 44 11.76 -20.62 -4.93
CA GLU A 44 12.50 -21.66 -4.22
C GLU A 44 13.65 -21.07 -3.40
N ARG A 45 14.25 -19.97 -3.83
CA ARG A 45 15.39 -19.32 -3.17
C ARG A 45 15.00 -18.14 -2.27
N ILE A 46 13.96 -17.40 -2.66
CA ILE A 46 13.39 -16.28 -1.91
C ILE A 46 11.97 -16.66 -1.54
N THR A 47 11.75 -17.01 -0.29
CA THR A 47 10.45 -17.53 0.14
C THR A 47 9.39 -16.42 0.24
N PRO A 48 8.12 -16.73 -0.03
CA PRO A 48 7.03 -15.77 0.19
C PRO A 48 7.02 -15.20 1.60
N GLU A 49 7.39 -16.00 2.61
CA GLU A 49 7.46 -15.54 4.01
C GLU A 49 8.48 -14.40 4.19
N GLU A 50 9.66 -14.49 3.55
CA GLU A 50 10.65 -13.42 3.57
C GLU A 50 10.08 -12.14 2.94
N ILE A 51 9.39 -12.26 1.81
CA ILE A 51 8.80 -11.13 1.07
C ILE A 51 7.69 -10.47 1.88
N TRP A 52 6.82 -11.27 2.51
CA TRP A 52 5.73 -10.75 3.34
C TRP A 52 6.18 -10.16 4.68
N ALA A 53 7.36 -10.51 5.17
CA ALA A 53 7.95 -9.91 6.36
C ALA A 53 8.41 -8.45 6.18
N CYS A 54 8.49 -7.95 4.95
CA CYS A 54 8.84 -6.56 4.65
C CYS A 54 7.75 -5.59 5.10
N THR A 55 8.12 -4.55 5.84
CA THR A 55 7.20 -3.49 6.29
C THR A 55 7.11 -2.30 5.33
N SER A 56 7.76 -2.38 4.18
CA SER A 56 7.82 -1.31 3.17
C SER A 56 8.34 0.04 3.71
N CYS A 57 9.25 0.00 4.68
CA CYS A 57 9.77 1.20 5.36
C CYS A 57 10.89 1.93 4.59
N LYS A 58 11.38 1.36 3.50
CA LYS A 58 12.44 1.91 2.64
C LYS A 58 13.84 2.06 3.29
N ALA A 59 14.02 1.62 4.53
CA ALA A 59 15.30 1.74 5.24
C ALA A 59 16.46 1.01 4.55
N CYS A 60 16.18 -0.10 3.84
CA CYS A 60 17.19 -0.84 3.09
C CYS A 60 17.73 -0.06 1.88
N ASP A 61 16.87 0.72 1.21
CA ASP A 61 17.27 1.56 0.07
C ASP A 61 18.11 2.74 0.57
N GLU A 62 17.65 3.39 1.64
CA GLU A 62 18.30 4.56 2.23
C GLU A 62 19.72 4.28 2.73
N ILE A 63 19.94 3.09 3.35
CA ILE A 63 21.26 2.71 3.88
C ILE A 63 22.17 2.07 2.84
N CYS A 64 21.66 1.77 1.64
CA CYS A 64 22.44 1.08 0.60
C CYS A 64 23.54 1.98 0.03
N PRO A 65 24.83 1.60 0.18
CA PRO A 65 25.93 2.46 -0.28
C PRO A 65 26.03 2.56 -1.81
N VAL A 66 25.31 1.71 -2.54
CA VAL A 66 25.28 1.66 -4.01
C VAL A 66 23.89 1.96 -4.57
N ASN A 67 22.98 2.46 -3.74
CA ASN A 67 21.64 2.91 -4.12
C ASN A 67 20.80 1.83 -4.84
N ILE A 68 20.85 0.59 -4.36
CA ILE A 68 19.94 -0.47 -4.87
C ILE A 68 18.54 -0.27 -4.28
N GLU A 69 17.56 -0.11 -5.13
CA GLU A 69 16.15 0.01 -4.78
C GLU A 69 15.55 -1.37 -4.47
N ILE A 70 15.85 -1.87 -3.26
CA ILE A 70 15.46 -3.22 -2.83
C ILE A 70 13.96 -3.32 -2.62
N LEU A 71 13.35 -2.25 -2.07
CA LEU A 71 11.92 -2.23 -1.82
C LEU A 71 11.12 -2.39 -3.11
N ASP A 72 11.51 -1.75 -4.21
CA ASP A 72 10.81 -1.87 -5.48
C ASP A 72 10.79 -3.31 -5.98
N LYS A 73 11.91 -4.03 -5.81
CA LYS A 73 11.98 -5.46 -6.16
C LYS A 73 11.07 -6.31 -5.29
N ILE A 74 10.99 -6.02 -3.99
CA ILE A 74 10.06 -6.72 -3.08
C ILE A 74 8.60 -6.44 -3.47
N LEU A 75 8.28 -5.22 -3.86
CA LEU A 75 6.92 -4.87 -4.32
C LEU A 75 6.57 -5.56 -5.65
N ASP A 76 7.51 -5.68 -6.57
CA ASP A 76 7.34 -6.46 -7.82
C ASP A 76 7.08 -7.94 -7.52
N MET A 77 7.83 -8.54 -6.58
CA MET A 77 7.61 -9.91 -6.14
C MET A 77 6.23 -10.10 -5.50
N ARG A 78 5.80 -9.16 -4.64
CA ARG A 78 4.45 -9.17 -4.07
C ARG A 78 3.37 -9.04 -5.13
N ARG A 79 3.60 -8.20 -6.14
CA ARG A 79 2.66 -8.03 -7.25
C ARG A 79 2.49 -9.34 -8.02
N TYR A 80 3.58 -10.03 -8.29
CA TYR A 80 3.52 -11.35 -8.91
C TYR A 80 2.77 -12.36 -8.03
N LEU A 81 3.14 -12.48 -6.75
CA LEU A 81 2.49 -13.40 -5.81
C LEU A 81 0.99 -13.10 -5.66
N SER A 82 0.61 -11.84 -5.57
CA SER A 82 -0.78 -11.44 -5.36
C SER A 82 -1.64 -11.60 -6.60
N LEU A 83 -1.15 -11.19 -7.77
CA LEU A 83 -1.95 -11.14 -8.99
C LEU A 83 -1.88 -12.42 -9.83
N MET A 84 -0.73 -13.11 -9.83
CA MET A 84 -0.52 -14.29 -10.68
C MET A 84 -0.75 -15.60 -9.92
N GLU A 85 -0.35 -15.66 -8.65
CA GLU A 85 -0.42 -16.90 -7.85
C GLU A 85 -1.49 -16.88 -6.77
N SER A 86 -2.10 -15.73 -6.50
CA SER A 86 -3.02 -15.54 -5.36
C SER A 86 -2.40 -16.00 -4.02
N ASN A 87 -1.08 -15.89 -3.92
CA ASN A 87 -0.29 -16.32 -2.77
C ASN A 87 0.05 -15.14 -1.87
N PHE A 88 -0.86 -14.83 -0.95
CA PHE A 88 -0.73 -13.76 0.04
C PHE A 88 -1.30 -14.20 1.39
N PRO A 89 -0.94 -13.55 2.50
CA PRO A 89 -1.52 -13.83 3.81
C PRO A 89 -3.04 -13.79 3.79
N THR A 90 -3.69 -14.75 4.42
CA THR A 90 -5.15 -14.93 4.41
C THR A 90 -5.90 -13.67 4.84
N GLU A 91 -5.35 -12.93 5.80
CA GLU A 91 -5.93 -11.68 6.32
C GLU A 91 -6.00 -10.58 5.24
N LEU A 92 -5.07 -10.57 4.30
CA LEU A 92 -5.11 -9.64 3.17
C LEU A 92 -6.28 -9.91 2.23
N GLY A 93 -6.70 -11.16 2.06
CA GLY A 93 -7.86 -11.50 1.23
C GLY A 93 -9.13 -10.81 1.70
N GLY A 94 -9.37 -10.80 3.01
CA GLY A 94 -10.48 -10.05 3.61
C GLY A 94 -10.37 -8.54 3.40
N ALA A 95 -9.17 -7.99 3.57
CA ALA A 95 -8.93 -6.57 3.36
C ALA A 95 -9.12 -6.16 1.88
N TYR A 96 -8.69 -6.99 0.93
CA TYR A 96 -8.90 -6.75 -0.51
C TYR A 96 -10.39 -6.73 -0.85
N MET A 97 -11.15 -7.73 -0.39
CA MET A 97 -12.60 -7.79 -0.61
C MET A 97 -13.30 -6.57 -0.01
N ASN A 98 -12.89 -6.14 1.18
CA ASN A 98 -13.45 -4.95 1.82
C ASN A 98 -13.11 -3.66 1.06
N MET A 99 -11.88 -3.52 0.58
CA MET A 99 -11.46 -2.37 -0.23
C MET A 99 -12.23 -2.30 -1.55
N GLU A 100 -12.42 -3.44 -2.21
CA GLU A 100 -13.17 -3.52 -3.48
C GLU A 100 -14.65 -3.18 -3.30
N ASN A 101 -15.29 -3.68 -2.24
CA ASN A 101 -16.74 -3.54 -2.06
C ASN A 101 -17.14 -2.29 -1.26
N GLN A 102 -16.30 -1.83 -0.34
CA GLN A 102 -16.61 -0.74 0.60
C GLN A 102 -15.66 0.46 0.49
N GLY A 103 -14.64 0.40 -0.38
CA GLY A 103 -13.65 1.46 -0.50
C GLY A 103 -12.76 1.66 0.73
N ASN A 104 -12.68 0.66 1.64
CA ASN A 104 -11.79 0.70 2.80
C ASN A 104 -11.49 -0.71 3.33
N PRO A 105 -10.29 -0.95 3.93
CA PRO A 105 -9.89 -2.29 4.37
C PRO A 105 -10.66 -2.82 5.58
N TRP A 106 -11.39 -1.97 6.33
CA TRP A 106 -12.23 -2.38 7.48
C TRP A 106 -13.59 -2.95 7.07
N GLY A 107 -14.04 -2.72 5.84
CA GLY A 107 -15.39 -3.11 5.41
C GLY A 107 -16.51 -2.33 6.09
N MET A 108 -16.18 -1.15 6.64
CA MET A 108 -17.14 -0.26 7.29
C MET A 108 -17.86 0.61 6.26
N SER A 109 -19.11 0.99 6.57
CA SER A 109 -19.84 1.92 5.72
C SER A 109 -19.19 3.30 5.69
N ASN A 110 -18.97 3.85 4.48
CA ASN A 110 -18.44 5.20 4.34
C ASN A 110 -19.34 6.28 4.97
N ALA A 111 -20.65 6.02 5.12
CA ALA A 111 -21.55 6.93 5.81
C ALA A 111 -21.15 7.22 7.27
N THR A 112 -20.44 6.29 7.93
CA THR A 112 -19.97 6.45 9.31
C THR A 112 -18.57 7.04 9.40
N ARG A 113 -17.91 7.29 8.26
CA ARG A 113 -16.51 7.72 8.19
C ARG A 113 -16.27 9.08 8.89
N GLY A 114 -17.25 9.96 8.84
CA GLY A 114 -17.20 11.27 9.49
C GLY A 114 -17.62 11.30 10.97
N ASP A 115 -18.04 10.19 11.56
CA ASP A 115 -18.66 10.19 12.90
C ASP A 115 -17.71 10.68 14.02
N TRP A 116 -16.41 10.44 13.88
CA TRP A 116 -15.41 10.94 14.83
C TRP A 116 -15.41 12.46 14.93
N SER A 117 -15.71 13.18 13.84
CA SER A 117 -15.69 14.65 13.78
C SER A 117 -16.77 15.29 14.66
N LYS A 118 -17.88 14.57 14.92
CA LYS A 118 -18.97 15.04 15.77
C LYS A 118 -18.54 15.32 17.21
N LYS A 119 -17.38 14.79 17.62
CA LYS A 119 -16.79 15.01 18.95
C LYS A 119 -15.92 16.27 19.02
N VAL A 120 -15.72 16.96 17.91
CA VAL A 120 -14.89 18.17 17.82
C VAL A 120 -15.73 19.28 17.20
N GLU A 121 -16.00 20.33 17.97
CA GLU A 121 -16.82 21.46 17.49
C GLU A 121 -16.18 22.17 16.31
N GLY A 122 -17.02 22.55 15.33
CA GLY A 122 -16.65 23.44 14.23
C GLY A 122 -15.73 22.81 13.17
N ILE A 123 -15.74 21.50 13.01
CA ILE A 123 -15.18 20.86 11.82
C ILE A 123 -16.20 20.96 10.71
N GLU A 124 -15.78 21.50 9.58
CA GLU A 124 -16.60 21.60 8.38
C GLU A 124 -16.38 20.39 7.47
N ILE A 125 -17.48 19.86 6.94
CA ILE A 125 -17.45 18.74 5.99
C ILE A 125 -17.83 19.30 4.63
N VAL A 126 -16.95 19.13 3.65
CA VAL A 126 -17.20 19.57 2.27
C VAL A 126 -18.03 18.52 1.55
N GLU A 127 -19.19 18.92 1.05
CA GLU A 127 -20.06 18.04 0.28
C GLU A 127 -19.66 17.99 -1.22
N PRO A 128 -20.00 16.91 -1.93
CA PRO A 128 -19.71 16.80 -3.35
C PRO A 128 -20.39 17.91 -4.16
N GLY A 129 -19.59 18.66 -4.91
CA GLY A 129 -20.08 19.75 -5.76
C GLY A 129 -19.98 21.13 -5.13
N ASP A 130 -19.66 21.22 -3.83
CA ASP A 130 -19.38 22.49 -3.20
C ASP A 130 -17.98 23.00 -3.60
N ALA A 131 -17.82 24.31 -3.67
CA ALA A 131 -16.51 24.91 -3.84
C ALA A 131 -15.68 24.68 -2.56
N PHE A 132 -14.44 24.23 -2.73
CA PHE A 132 -13.51 24.12 -1.61
C PHE A 132 -12.94 25.51 -1.31
N ASP A 133 -13.45 26.16 -0.26
CA ASP A 133 -13.08 27.51 0.17
C ASP A 133 -12.34 27.50 1.53
N HIS A 134 -11.41 26.56 1.67
CA HIS A 134 -10.56 26.39 2.85
C HIS A 134 -9.10 26.37 2.47
N GLU A 135 -8.21 26.77 3.40
CA GLU A 135 -6.78 26.75 3.18
C GLU A 135 -6.21 25.33 3.15
N TYR A 136 -6.76 24.43 3.97
CA TYR A 136 -6.28 23.05 4.10
C TYR A 136 -7.40 22.03 4.02
N LEU A 137 -7.14 20.94 3.30
CA LEU A 137 -7.93 19.71 3.39
C LEU A 137 -7.26 18.75 4.37
N TYR A 138 -7.95 18.45 5.49
CA TYR A 138 -7.49 17.43 6.41
C TYR A 138 -7.96 16.05 5.95
N TRP A 139 -7.06 15.32 5.27
CA TRP A 139 -7.28 13.94 4.87
C TRP A 139 -7.04 13.01 6.06
N VAL A 140 -8.10 12.41 6.58
CA VAL A 140 -8.07 11.61 7.82
C VAL A 140 -7.56 10.20 7.59
N GLY A 141 -7.90 9.62 6.47
CA GLY A 141 -7.58 8.24 6.13
C GLY A 141 -8.47 7.21 6.83
N CYS A 142 -8.43 5.96 6.34
CA CYS A 142 -9.29 4.90 6.85
C CYS A 142 -9.03 4.58 8.33
N ALA A 143 -7.76 4.53 8.75
CA ALA A 143 -7.42 4.26 10.16
C ALA A 143 -7.97 5.34 11.09
N GLY A 144 -7.77 6.62 10.75
CA GLY A 144 -8.28 7.74 11.54
C GLY A 144 -9.80 7.81 11.60
N SER A 145 -10.48 7.23 10.62
CA SER A 145 -11.95 7.21 10.54
C SER A 145 -12.59 6.03 11.27
N PHE A 146 -11.97 4.83 11.26
CA PHE A 146 -12.62 3.59 11.68
C PHE A 146 -11.96 2.89 12.88
N ASP A 147 -10.68 3.15 13.17
CA ASP A 147 -10.01 2.55 14.32
C ASP A 147 -10.14 3.42 15.57
N ASP A 148 -10.65 2.86 16.66
CA ASP A 148 -10.95 3.60 17.90
C ASP A 148 -9.75 4.35 18.49
N LYS A 149 -8.54 3.81 18.36
CA LYS A 149 -7.34 4.46 18.86
C LYS A 149 -6.92 5.61 17.94
N ASN A 150 -6.97 5.38 16.64
CA ASN A 150 -6.62 6.40 15.66
C ASN A 150 -7.67 7.51 15.54
N GLN A 151 -8.95 7.24 15.81
CA GLN A 151 -9.97 8.29 15.94
C GLN A 151 -9.58 9.34 17.01
N LYS A 152 -9.05 8.90 18.15
CA LYS A 152 -8.57 9.83 19.20
C LYS A 152 -7.41 10.69 18.72
N VAL A 153 -6.54 10.14 17.86
CA VAL A 153 -5.46 10.91 17.21
C VAL A 153 -6.05 11.93 16.24
N SER A 154 -7.03 11.54 15.43
CA SER A 154 -7.73 12.45 14.52
C SER A 154 -8.43 13.59 15.25
N GLU A 155 -9.13 13.29 16.36
CA GLU A 155 -9.76 14.27 17.23
C GLU A 155 -8.73 15.25 17.84
N ALA A 156 -7.60 14.73 18.33
CA ALA A 156 -6.54 15.55 18.92
C ALA A 156 -5.89 16.45 17.87
N MET A 157 -5.62 15.93 16.69
CA MET A 157 -5.05 16.69 15.58
C MET A 157 -5.98 17.84 15.16
N ALA A 158 -7.26 17.55 14.96
CA ALA A 158 -8.26 18.55 14.60
C ALA A 158 -8.36 19.66 15.66
N LYS A 159 -8.34 19.32 16.95
CA LYS A 159 -8.31 20.30 18.05
C LYS A 159 -7.07 21.16 18.02
N LEU A 160 -5.90 20.59 17.71
CA LEU A 160 -4.64 21.34 17.60
C LEU A 160 -4.67 22.29 16.41
N MET A 161 -5.12 21.85 15.25
CA MET A 161 -5.26 22.68 14.04
C MET A 161 -6.17 23.89 14.31
N ARG A 162 -7.32 23.66 14.95
CA ARG A 162 -8.22 24.76 15.34
C ARG A 162 -7.58 25.74 16.34
N ARG A 163 -6.86 25.22 17.35
CA ARG A 163 -6.14 26.08 18.30
C ARG A 163 -5.05 26.91 17.64
N ALA A 164 -4.44 26.37 16.58
CA ALA A 164 -3.47 27.09 15.77
C ALA A 164 -4.11 28.14 14.84
N GLY A 165 -5.45 28.21 14.77
CA GLY A 165 -6.16 29.13 13.89
C GLY A 165 -6.12 28.73 12.42
N LEU A 166 -5.86 27.44 12.12
CA LEU A 166 -5.86 26.96 10.73
C LEU A 166 -7.28 26.82 10.21
N ASP A 167 -7.49 27.28 8.99
CA ASP A 167 -8.71 27.10 8.24
C ASP A 167 -8.64 25.78 7.49
N PHE A 168 -9.43 24.79 7.91
CA PHE A 168 -9.45 23.47 7.32
C PHE A 168 -10.83 22.81 7.33
N ALA A 169 -11.04 21.94 6.36
CA ALA A 169 -12.22 21.07 6.26
C ALA A 169 -11.82 19.61 6.05
N ILE A 170 -12.80 18.72 6.17
CA ILE A 170 -12.68 17.28 5.90
C ILE A 170 -13.69 16.86 4.83
N LEU A 171 -13.47 15.71 4.20
CA LEU A 171 -14.41 15.13 3.23
C LEU A 171 -15.48 14.24 3.87
N GLY A 172 -15.30 13.83 5.13
CA GLY A 172 -16.25 12.96 5.82
C GLY A 172 -16.56 11.68 5.06
N ALA A 173 -17.83 11.45 4.76
CA ALA A 173 -18.29 10.27 4.02
C ALA A 173 -17.78 10.21 2.56
N ASN A 174 -17.34 11.32 2.00
CA ASN A 174 -16.86 11.43 0.62
C ASN A 174 -15.36 11.06 0.48
N GLU A 175 -14.66 10.92 1.60
CA GLU A 175 -13.27 10.44 1.60
C GLU A 175 -13.23 8.92 1.36
N MET A 176 -12.33 8.46 0.51
CA MET A 176 -12.11 7.04 0.23
C MET A 176 -10.71 6.58 0.66
N CYS A 177 -10.47 5.27 0.61
CA CYS A 177 -9.14 4.74 0.79
C CYS A 177 -8.22 5.19 -0.35
N THR A 178 -6.99 5.57 -0.03
CA THR A 178 -5.96 5.91 -1.04
C THR A 178 -5.45 4.71 -1.83
N GLY A 179 -5.87 3.48 -1.50
CA GLY A 179 -5.34 2.28 -2.12
C GLY A 179 -3.93 1.87 -1.67
N ASP A 180 -3.25 2.67 -0.82
CA ASP A 180 -1.88 2.40 -0.35
C ASP A 180 -1.69 0.97 0.22
N PRO A 181 -2.60 0.42 1.05
CA PRO A 181 -2.49 -0.97 1.51
C PRO A 181 -2.47 -1.99 0.38
N ALA A 182 -3.29 -1.80 -0.65
CA ALA A 182 -3.34 -2.66 -1.81
C ALA A 182 -2.03 -2.56 -2.63
N ARG A 183 -1.54 -1.35 -2.88
CA ARG A 183 -0.29 -1.13 -3.60
C ARG A 183 0.90 -1.76 -2.90
N ARG A 184 1.05 -1.54 -1.58
CA ARG A 184 2.15 -2.11 -0.78
C ARG A 184 2.11 -3.64 -0.69
N SER A 185 0.94 -4.22 -0.80
CA SER A 185 0.76 -5.67 -0.82
C SER A 185 0.74 -6.27 -2.24
N GLY A 186 1.00 -5.46 -3.27
CA GLY A 186 1.15 -5.91 -4.66
C GLY A 186 -0.17 -6.07 -5.41
N ASN A 187 -1.33 -5.71 -4.84
CA ASN A 187 -2.59 -5.74 -5.55
C ASN A 187 -2.81 -4.43 -6.31
N GLU A 188 -2.13 -4.31 -7.44
CA GLU A 188 -2.18 -3.13 -8.29
C GLU A 188 -3.58 -2.87 -8.84
N TYR A 189 -4.38 -3.91 -9.08
CA TYR A 189 -5.75 -3.77 -9.58
C TYR A 189 -6.62 -2.97 -8.61
N ILE A 190 -6.66 -3.37 -7.33
CA ILE A 190 -7.45 -2.65 -6.31
C ILE A 190 -6.89 -1.25 -6.08
N PHE A 191 -5.55 -1.08 -6.13
CA PHE A 191 -4.95 0.24 -6.02
C PHE A 191 -5.44 1.18 -7.13
N GLN A 192 -5.38 0.75 -8.39
CA GLN A 192 -5.84 1.56 -9.54
C GLN A 192 -7.34 1.88 -9.51
N MET A 193 -8.13 1.01 -8.89
CA MET A 193 -9.56 1.24 -8.72
C MET A 193 -9.86 2.32 -7.67
N LEU A 194 -9.01 2.47 -6.64
CA LEU A 194 -9.21 3.39 -5.51
C LEU A 194 -8.47 4.72 -5.65
N ALA A 195 -7.38 4.78 -6.45
CA ALA A 195 -6.59 6.00 -6.70
C ALA A 195 -7.19 6.85 -7.84
#